data_0fdee2521f885840f5277c3e9b4cf29c
#
_entry.id   0fdee2521f885840f5277c3e9b4cf29c
#
_cell.length_a   1.000
_cell.length_b   1.000
_cell.length_c   1.000
_cell.angle_alpha   90.00
_cell.angle_beta   90.00
_cell.angle_gamma   90.00
#
_symmetry.space_group_name_H-M   'P 1'
#
loop_
_entity.id
_entity.type
_entity.pdbx_description
1 polymer ?
#
loop_
_entity_poly.entity_id
_entity_poly.type
_entity_poly.pdbx_seq_one_letter_code
_entity_poly.pdbx_strand_id
1 'polypeptide(L)'
;VMLLATAWTITRTEIDPDGLSMAVLALGGLLTGLVLAKSSAPDLLAHLLAIVSGVMASVILAVERMPLAPGGRSARAQALLGLAQEWYATFQAGGRLEDPHLLAIMLGAAIWLIAYTSAWVLFRRGWLTTAVALPTVIALANLGYSPEQGTLPLLVIVLAATLLTARHAAYRRQVEWTRLRLPYPRRTATRFLAAGLVIAVLGGILAWTIPLSARDDALEQAWAQLSEPLSDVSDHWND
;
A
#
# COMPACT_ATOMS: atom_id res chain seq x y z
N VAL A 1 0.52 -9.49 -5.30
CA VAL A 1 -0.92 -9.36 -5.63
C VAL A 1 -1.57 -8.28 -4.76
N MET A 2 -1.53 -8.37 -3.41
CA MET A 2 -2.16 -7.42 -2.50
C MET A 2 -1.68 -5.96 -2.74
N LEU A 3 -0.37 -5.71 -2.77
CA LEU A 3 0.20 -4.38 -3.06
C LEU A 3 -0.17 -3.85 -4.45
N LEU A 4 -0.26 -4.73 -5.45
CA LEU A 4 -0.73 -4.35 -6.79
C LEU A 4 -2.22 -4.00 -6.79
N ALA A 5 -3.04 -4.71 -6.02
CA ALA A 5 -4.44 -4.37 -5.86
C ALA A 5 -4.62 -3.04 -5.11
N THR A 6 -3.80 -2.76 -4.09
CA THR A 6 -3.78 -1.44 -3.41
C THR A 6 -3.33 -0.34 -4.37
N ALA A 7 -2.28 -0.56 -5.15
CA ALA A 7 -1.88 0.39 -6.19
C ALA A 7 -3.00 0.62 -7.20
N TRP A 8 -3.73 -0.42 -7.61
CA TRP A 8 -4.85 -0.31 -8.54
C TRP A 8 -6.02 0.51 -7.99
N THR A 9 -6.29 0.49 -6.67
CA THR A 9 -7.33 1.38 -6.10
C THR A 9 -6.99 2.86 -6.24
N ILE A 10 -5.69 3.19 -6.21
CA ILE A 10 -5.21 4.58 -6.29
C ILE A 10 -5.15 5.07 -7.74
N THR A 11 -4.94 4.17 -8.72
CA THR A 11 -4.72 4.51 -10.12
C THR A 11 -5.98 4.92 -10.90
N ARG A 12 -7.16 4.68 -10.36
CA ARG A 12 -8.42 5.12 -10.98
C ARG A 12 -8.79 6.57 -10.68
N THR A 13 -7.88 7.31 -10.07
CA THR A 13 -7.96 8.76 -9.95
C THR A 13 -7.42 9.41 -11.24
N GLU A 14 -7.82 10.65 -11.53
CA GLU A 14 -7.35 11.41 -12.70
C GLU A 14 -5.82 11.55 -12.79
N ILE A 15 -5.11 11.21 -11.72
CA ILE A 15 -3.65 11.37 -11.56
C ILE A 15 -2.85 10.32 -12.34
N ASP A 16 -3.37 9.09 -12.49
CA ASP A 16 -2.67 7.99 -13.21
C ASP A 16 -3.68 7.12 -13.97
N PRO A 17 -4.19 7.59 -15.13
CA PRO A 17 -5.24 6.90 -15.87
C PRO A 17 -4.84 5.50 -16.33
N ASP A 18 -3.53 5.24 -16.55
CA ASP A 18 -3.04 3.94 -17.02
C ASP A 18 -2.71 2.97 -15.89
N GLY A 19 -2.61 3.43 -14.65
CA GLY A 19 -2.31 2.60 -13.47
C GLY A 19 -0.95 1.92 -13.45
N LEU A 20 -0.21 2.00 -14.54
CA LEU A 20 1.03 1.26 -14.73
C LEU A 20 2.16 1.78 -13.83
N SER A 21 2.23 3.09 -13.61
CA SER A 21 3.32 3.69 -12.83
C SER A 21 3.25 3.35 -11.36
N MET A 22 2.07 3.40 -10.77
CA MET A 22 1.90 3.04 -9.37
C MET A 22 2.17 1.55 -9.13
N ALA A 23 1.79 0.69 -10.08
CA ALA A 23 2.11 -0.73 -10.03
C ALA A 23 3.63 -0.98 -10.12
N VAL A 24 4.35 -0.26 -10.98
CA VAL A 24 5.82 -0.33 -11.10
C VAL A 24 6.48 0.10 -9.80
N LEU A 25 6.02 1.20 -9.19
CA LEU A 25 6.53 1.68 -7.91
C LEU A 25 6.26 0.69 -6.78
N ALA A 26 5.07 0.10 -6.72
CA ALA A 26 4.73 -0.94 -5.75
C ALA A 26 5.65 -2.17 -5.89
N LEU A 27 5.89 -2.63 -7.12
CA LEU A 27 6.82 -3.74 -7.39
C LEU A 27 8.26 -3.38 -7.03
N GLY A 28 8.72 -2.20 -7.41
CA GLY A 28 10.06 -1.70 -7.07
C GLY A 28 10.27 -1.63 -5.56
N GLY A 29 9.32 -1.07 -4.82
CA GLY A 29 9.36 -1.03 -3.35
C GLY A 29 9.39 -2.42 -2.73
N LEU A 30 8.54 -3.34 -3.21
CA LEU A 30 8.52 -4.73 -2.75
C LEU A 30 9.86 -5.44 -2.99
N LEU A 31 10.44 -5.30 -4.17
CA LEU A 31 11.74 -5.89 -4.50
C LEU A 31 12.86 -5.31 -3.64
N THR A 32 12.88 -3.98 -3.48
CA THR A 32 13.83 -3.30 -2.58
C THR A 32 13.68 -3.80 -1.15
N GLY A 33 12.46 -3.91 -0.64
CA GLY A 33 12.17 -4.45 0.68
C GLY A 33 12.65 -5.89 0.85
N LEU A 34 12.43 -6.74 -0.15
CA LEU A 34 12.89 -8.13 -0.14
C LEU A 34 14.42 -8.24 -0.14
N VAL A 35 15.09 -7.46 -1.00
CA VAL A 35 16.55 -7.46 -1.12
C VAL A 35 17.19 -6.94 0.18
N LEU A 36 16.72 -5.80 0.68
CA LEU A 36 17.27 -5.20 1.90
C LEU A 36 16.93 -6.03 3.15
N ALA A 37 15.78 -6.68 3.23
CA ALA A 37 15.44 -7.58 4.33
C ALA A 37 16.36 -8.81 4.41
N LYS A 38 16.88 -9.27 3.28
CA LYS A 38 17.81 -10.41 3.20
C LYS A 38 19.28 -9.97 3.25
N SER A 39 19.57 -8.69 3.13
CA SER A 39 20.93 -8.17 3.20
C SER A 39 21.44 -8.14 4.66
N SER A 40 22.76 -8.05 4.81
CA SER A 40 23.42 -7.79 6.11
C SER A 40 23.47 -6.30 6.48
N ALA A 41 22.82 -5.43 5.71
CA ALA A 41 22.82 -3.99 5.96
C ALA A 41 22.17 -3.66 7.32
N PRO A 42 22.71 -2.68 8.05
CA PRO A 42 22.06 -2.12 9.24
C PRO A 42 20.68 -1.58 8.91
N ASP A 43 19.72 -1.74 9.83
CA ASP A 43 18.32 -1.35 9.61
C ASP A 43 18.20 0.13 9.18
N LEU A 44 18.95 1.03 9.82
CA LEU A 44 18.96 2.47 9.47
C LEU A 44 19.38 2.70 8.00
N LEU A 45 20.45 2.04 7.56
CA LEU A 45 20.95 2.18 6.18
C LEU A 45 19.94 1.62 5.18
N ALA A 46 19.29 0.50 5.51
CA ALA A 46 18.24 -0.10 4.68
C ALA A 46 17.06 0.88 4.50
N HIS A 47 16.62 1.52 5.58
CA HIS A 47 15.53 2.49 5.50
C HIS A 47 15.92 3.76 4.72
N LEU A 48 17.12 4.29 4.91
CA LEU A 48 17.62 5.44 4.15
C LEU A 48 17.70 5.13 2.65
N LEU A 49 18.25 3.97 2.28
CA LEU A 49 18.32 3.54 0.89
C LEU A 49 16.93 3.37 0.28
N ALA A 50 15.98 2.82 1.03
CA ALA A 50 14.60 2.65 0.57
C ALA A 50 13.89 4.01 0.35
N ILE A 51 14.08 4.97 1.24
CA ILE A 51 13.50 6.32 1.11
C ILE A 51 14.10 7.02 -0.12
N VAL A 52 15.44 7.06 -0.22
CA VAL A 52 16.12 7.73 -1.33
C VAL A 52 15.74 7.09 -2.67
N SER A 53 15.74 5.75 -2.75
CA SER A 53 15.39 5.05 -3.98
C SER A 53 13.91 5.24 -4.35
N GLY A 54 13.01 5.32 -3.35
CA GLY A 54 11.58 5.56 -3.56
C GLY A 54 11.29 6.96 -4.09
N VAL A 55 11.89 7.98 -3.49
CA VAL A 55 11.77 9.37 -3.97
C VAL A 55 12.36 9.49 -5.37
N MET A 56 13.54 8.94 -5.60
CA MET A 56 14.20 8.97 -6.92
C MET A 56 13.35 8.27 -7.99
N ALA A 57 12.81 7.09 -7.71
CA ALA A 57 11.95 6.37 -8.64
C ALA A 57 10.67 7.15 -8.96
N SER A 58 10.06 7.78 -7.96
CA SER A 58 8.85 8.60 -8.14
C SER A 58 9.13 9.85 -8.98
N VAL A 59 10.26 10.52 -8.75
CA VAL A 59 10.71 11.68 -9.54
C VAL A 59 11.00 11.28 -10.98
N ILE A 60 11.74 10.18 -11.20
CA ILE A 60 12.05 9.70 -12.56
C ILE A 60 10.74 9.42 -13.33
N LEU A 61 9.79 8.77 -12.66
CA LEU A 61 8.51 8.43 -13.28
C LEU A 61 7.67 9.69 -13.58
N ALA A 62 7.70 10.69 -12.71
CA ALA A 62 7.04 11.97 -12.95
C ALA A 62 7.66 12.72 -14.15
N VAL A 63 8.99 12.73 -14.27
CA VAL A 63 9.70 13.32 -15.42
C VAL A 63 9.33 12.62 -16.73
N GLU A 64 9.24 11.28 -16.74
CA GLU A 64 8.88 10.52 -17.95
C GLU A 64 7.43 10.81 -18.39
N ARG A 65 6.54 11.18 -17.49
CA ARG A 65 5.13 11.50 -17.76
C ARG A 65 4.88 12.94 -18.15
N MET A 66 5.83 13.84 -17.94
CA MET A 66 5.68 15.20 -18.41
C MET A 66 5.51 15.22 -19.94
N PRO A 67 4.66 16.13 -20.46
CA PRO A 67 4.49 16.29 -21.90
C PRO A 67 5.83 16.42 -22.62
N LEU A 68 5.91 15.92 -23.87
CA LEU A 68 7.10 16.01 -24.70
C LEU A 68 7.47 17.48 -24.91
N ALA A 69 8.46 17.96 -24.14
CA ALA A 69 9.05 19.27 -24.35
C ALA A 69 10.10 19.19 -25.45
N PRO A 70 10.21 20.20 -26.34
CA PRO A 70 11.33 20.31 -27.25
C PRO A 70 12.62 20.40 -26.42
N GLY A 71 13.50 19.39 -26.50
CA GLY A 71 14.70 19.27 -25.66
C GLY A 71 14.81 17.96 -24.88
N GLY A 72 13.85 17.07 -24.98
CA GLY A 72 13.93 15.71 -24.44
C GLY A 72 13.88 15.62 -22.91
N ARG A 73 14.54 14.59 -22.33
CA ARG A 73 14.52 14.30 -20.87
C ARG A 73 15.13 15.42 -20.03
N SER A 74 16.19 16.07 -20.51
CA SER A 74 16.85 17.15 -19.79
C SER A 74 15.94 18.37 -19.60
N ALA A 75 15.19 18.74 -20.65
CA ALA A 75 14.24 19.84 -20.56
C ALA A 75 13.09 19.55 -19.59
N ARG A 76 12.58 18.32 -19.58
CA ARG A 76 11.55 17.87 -18.60
C ARG A 76 12.08 17.90 -17.16
N ALA A 77 13.31 17.44 -16.94
CA ALA A 77 13.93 17.51 -15.63
C ALA A 77 14.13 18.96 -15.14
N GLN A 78 14.52 19.88 -16.06
CA GLN A 78 14.61 21.31 -15.73
C GLN A 78 13.24 21.93 -15.43
N ALA A 79 12.20 21.56 -16.17
CA ALA A 79 10.84 21.99 -15.89
C ALA A 79 10.36 21.53 -14.49
N LEU A 80 10.66 20.27 -14.13
CA LEU A 80 10.33 19.77 -12.80
C LEU A 80 11.11 20.50 -11.69
N LEU A 81 12.37 20.86 -11.92
CA LEU A 81 13.15 21.66 -10.99
C LEU A 81 12.53 23.08 -10.82
N GLY A 82 12.06 23.69 -11.90
CA GLY A 82 11.32 24.95 -11.84
C GLY A 82 10.07 24.84 -10.99
N LEU A 83 9.25 23.81 -11.23
CA LEU A 83 8.06 23.52 -10.41
C LEU A 83 8.43 23.30 -8.94
N ALA A 84 9.50 22.57 -8.64
CA ALA A 84 9.95 22.34 -7.26
C ALA A 84 10.33 23.67 -6.55
N GLN A 85 10.91 24.64 -7.27
CA GLN A 85 11.20 25.98 -6.73
C GLN A 85 9.90 26.74 -6.46
N GLU A 86 8.91 26.68 -7.36
CA GLU A 86 7.59 27.27 -7.16
C GLU A 86 6.85 26.67 -5.98
N TRP A 87 6.89 25.33 -5.82
CA TRP A 87 6.32 24.65 -4.66
C TRP A 87 6.96 25.11 -3.35
N TYR A 88 8.28 25.23 -3.34
CA TYR A 88 8.99 25.71 -2.16
C TYR A 88 8.62 27.14 -1.79
N ALA A 89 8.55 28.05 -2.79
CA ALA A 89 8.14 29.44 -2.59
C ALA A 89 6.70 29.54 -2.09
N THR A 90 5.77 28.76 -2.68
CA THR A 90 4.37 28.70 -2.26
C THR A 90 4.23 28.19 -0.82
N PHE A 91 4.98 27.14 -0.48
CA PHE A 91 5.00 26.60 0.89
C PHE A 91 5.51 27.64 1.90
N GLN A 92 6.58 28.37 1.58
CA GLN A 92 7.08 29.43 2.46
C GLN A 92 6.09 30.60 2.64
N ALA A 93 5.29 30.87 1.61
CA ALA A 93 4.25 31.90 1.65
C ALA A 93 2.97 31.44 2.38
N GLY A 94 2.92 30.21 2.90
CA GLY A 94 1.72 29.62 3.52
C GLY A 94 0.59 29.30 2.55
N GLY A 95 0.90 29.20 1.25
CA GLY A 95 -0.05 28.84 0.20
C GLY A 95 -0.34 27.35 0.16
N ARG A 96 -1.45 26.98 -0.51
CA ARG A 96 -1.81 25.57 -0.77
C ARG A 96 -1.10 25.06 -2.02
N LEU A 97 -0.55 23.87 -1.92
CA LEU A 97 0.10 23.17 -3.03
C LEU A 97 -0.93 22.23 -3.68
N GLU A 98 -1.50 22.66 -4.80
CA GLU A 98 -2.53 21.89 -5.54
C GLU A 98 -2.00 21.35 -6.88
N ASP A 99 -0.69 21.19 -7.00
CA ASP A 99 -0.06 20.70 -8.23
C ASP A 99 -0.19 19.18 -8.37
N PRO A 100 -0.77 18.66 -9.48
CA PRO A 100 -0.96 17.23 -9.70
C PRO A 100 0.36 16.45 -9.80
N HIS A 101 1.45 17.06 -10.28
CA HIS A 101 2.76 16.40 -10.37
C HIS A 101 3.37 16.17 -8.99
N LEU A 102 3.26 17.15 -8.08
CA LEU A 102 3.69 17.01 -6.71
C LEU A 102 2.91 15.89 -6.01
N LEU A 103 1.59 15.88 -6.17
CA LEU A 103 0.73 14.86 -5.60
C LEU A 103 1.08 13.46 -6.13
N ALA A 104 1.34 13.33 -7.44
CA ALA A 104 1.77 12.08 -8.06
C ALA A 104 3.12 11.58 -7.50
N ILE A 105 4.10 12.47 -7.28
CA ILE A 105 5.39 12.13 -6.67
C ILE A 105 5.19 11.67 -5.22
N MET A 106 4.40 12.39 -4.44
CA MET A 106 4.13 12.04 -3.03
C MET A 106 3.41 10.69 -2.91
N LEU A 107 2.36 10.47 -3.72
CA LEU A 107 1.64 9.20 -3.77
C LEU A 107 2.55 8.06 -4.23
N GLY A 108 3.36 8.28 -5.25
CA GLY A 108 4.31 7.30 -5.75
C GLY A 108 5.34 6.90 -4.69
N ALA A 109 5.92 7.88 -3.99
CA ALA A 109 6.85 7.64 -2.89
C ALA A 109 6.16 6.91 -1.72
N ALA A 110 4.92 7.28 -1.40
CA ALA A 110 4.15 6.61 -0.36
C ALA A 110 3.89 5.14 -0.71
N ILE A 111 3.43 4.84 -1.93
CA ILE A 111 3.21 3.45 -2.41
C ILE A 111 4.50 2.64 -2.35
N TRP A 112 5.62 3.22 -2.81
CA TRP A 112 6.92 2.57 -2.71
C TRP A 112 7.28 2.23 -1.26
N LEU A 113 7.17 3.19 -0.34
CA LEU A 113 7.51 2.99 1.07
C LEU A 113 6.59 1.97 1.75
N ILE A 114 5.30 1.96 1.42
CA ILE A 114 4.36 0.97 1.92
C ILE A 114 4.74 -0.42 1.45
N ALA A 115 5.03 -0.57 0.16
CA ALA A 115 5.43 -1.85 -0.43
C ALA A 115 6.78 -2.33 0.15
N TYR A 116 7.75 -1.42 0.26
CA TYR A 116 9.03 -1.68 0.93
C TYR A 116 8.83 -2.13 2.38
N THR A 117 8.11 -1.34 3.18
CA THR A 117 7.90 -1.63 4.61
C THR A 117 7.19 -2.95 4.83
N SER A 118 6.14 -3.23 4.04
CA SER A 118 5.40 -4.49 4.10
C SER A 118 6.31 -5.69 3.82
N ALA A 119 7.15 -5.61 2.78
CA ALA A 119 8.10 -6.66 2.45
C ALA A 119 9.19 -6.78 3.53
N TRP A 120 9.78 -5.66 3.95
CA TRP A 120 10.87 -5.65 4.92
C TRP A 120 10.42 -6.21 6.29
N VAL A 121 9.28 -5.78 6.81
CA VAL A 121 8.71 -6.26 8.08
C VAL A 121 8.38 -7.75 8.01
N LEU A 122 7.82 -8.21 6.89
CA LEU A 122 7.50 -9.63 6.70
C LEU A 122 8.76 -10.50 6.68
N PHE A 123 9.78 -10.12 5.89
CA PHE A 123 10.95 -10.98 5.65
C PHE A 123 12.06 -10.79 6.69
N ARG A 124 12.18 -9.60 7.30
CA ARG A 124 13.20 -9.32 8.32
C ARG A 124 12.72 -9.64 9.73
N ARG A 125 11.47 -9.27 10.06
CA ARG A 125 10.89 -9.41 11.40
C ARG A 125 9.90 -10.56 11.54
N GLY A 126 9.36 -11.07 10.43
CA GLY A 126 8.32 -12.11 10.43
C GLY A 126 6.95 -11.59 10.90
N TRP A 127 6.74 -10.28 10.95
CA TRP A 127 5.49 -9.66 11.41
C TRP A 127 4.46 -9.61 10.28
N LEU A 128 3.74 -10.70 10.13
CA LEU A 128 2.73 -10.85 9.09
C LEU A 128 1.59 -9.84 9.23
N THR A 129 1.09 -9.65 10.45
CA THR A 129 -0.04 -8.74 10.73
C THR A 129 0.25 -7.33 10.24
N THR A 130 1.41 -6.78 10.58
CA THR A 130 1.82 -5.43 10.15
C THR A 130 1.99 -5.36 8.64
N ALA A 131 2.58 -6.39 8.03
CA ALA A 131 2.80 -6.45 6.58
C ALA A 131 1.48 -6.49 5.78
N VAL A 132 0.42 -7.05 6.36
CA VAL A 132 -0.92 -7.13 5.75
C VAL A 132 -1.75 -5.89 6.11
N ALA A 133 -1.70 -5.43 7.36
CA ALA A 133 -2.52 -4.32 7.84
C ALA A 133 -2.22 -3.02 7.08
N LEU A 134 -0.95 -2.70 6.85
CA LEU A 134 -0.54 -1.45 6.24
C LEU A 134 -1.18 -1.20 4.87
N PRO A 135 -1.03 -2.09 3.86
CA PRO A 135 -1.67 -1.89 2.56
C PRO A 135 -3.20 -2.03 2.62
N THR A 136 -3.75 -2.80 3.60
CA THR A 136 -5.20 -2.94 3.76
C THR A 136 -5.83 -1.64 4.27
N VAL A 137 -5.24 -0.99 5.27
CA VAL A 137 -5.74 0.29 5.81
C VAL A 137 -5.78 1.36 4.71
N ILE A 138 -4.74 1.42 3.88
CA ILE A 138 -4.68 2.39 2.78
C ILE A 138 -5.74 2.09 1.72
N ALA A 139 -5.94 0.83 1.38
CA ALA A 139 -6.98 0.45 0.43
C ALA A 139 -8.39 0.77 0.98
N LEU A 140 -8.62 0.56 2.27
CA LEU A 140 -9.88 0.94 2.93
C LEU A 140 -10.09 2.44 2.98
N ALA A 141 -9.04 3.22 3.30
CA ALA A 141 -9.11 4.68 3.27
C ALA A 141 -9.47 5.19 1.88
N ASN A 142 -8.82 4.63 0.83
CA ASN A 142 -9.12 5.01 -0.55
C ASN A 142 -10.53 4.59 -1.00
N LEU A 143 -11.06 3.50 -0.47
CA LEU A 143 -12.43 3.05 -0.73
C LEU A 143 -13.47 4.04 -0.21
N GLY A 144 -13.19 4.71 0.91
CA GLY A 144 -14.05 5.78 1.45
C GLY A 144 -14.22 6.97 0.50
N TYR A 145 -13.24 7.22 -0.39
CA TYR A 145 -13.31 8.30 -1.38
C TYR A 145 -13.97 7.89 -2.70
N SER A 146 -13.99 6.59 -3.04
CA SER A 146 -14.52 6.09 -4.32
C SER A 146 -15.17 4.71 -4.14
N PRO A 147 -16.34 4.63 -3.49
CA PRO A 147 -16.96 3.36 -3.11
C PRO A 147 -17.37 2.51 -4.32
N GLU A 148 -17.82 3.13 -5.42
CA GLU A 148 -18.32 2.41 -6.59
C GLU A 148 -17.26 1.56 -7.30
N GLN A 149 -15.98 1.89 -7.16
CA GLN A 149 -14.88 1.25 -7.88
C GLN A 149 -14.05 0.28 -7.02
N GLY A 150 -14.33 0.20 -5.72
CA GLY A 150 -13.46 -0.44 -4.74
C GLY A 150 -13.71 -1.91 -4.46
N THR A 151 -14.86 -2.47 -4.85
CA THR A 151 -15.27 -3.82 -4.44
C THR A 151 -14.30 -4.90 -4.94
N LEU A 152 -13.92 -4.87 -6.20
CA LEU A 152 -13.05 -5.89 -6.79
C LEU A 152 -11.61 -5.83 -6.26
N PRO A 153 -10.94 -4.66 -6.17
CA PRO A 153 -9.63 -4.57 -5.53
C PRO A 153 -9.65 -5.02 -4.06
N LEU A 154 -10.70 -4.66 -3.31
CA LEU A 154 -10.83 -5.07 -1.91
C LEU A 154 -10.92 -6.61 -1.80
N LEU A 155 -11.70 -7.25 -2.65
CA LEU A 155 -11.84 -8.71 -2.71
C LEU A 155 -10.48 -9.37 -3.00
N VAL A 156 -9.72 -8.82 -3.93
CA VAL A 156 -8.36 -9.29 -4.25
C VAL A 156 -7.41 -9.11 -3.05
N ILE A 157 -7.52 -8.00 -2.33
CA ILE A 157 -6.69 -7.74 -1.12
C ILE A 157 -7.03 -8.76 -0.03
N VAL A 158 -8.31 -8.97 0.27
CA VAL A 158 -8.76 -9.93 1.29
C VAL A 158 -8.33 -11.35 0.93
N LEU A 159 -8.52 -11.76 -0.33
CA LEU A 159 -8.06 -13.06 -0.82
C LEU A 159 -6.55 -13.22 -0.66
N ALA A 160 -5.78 -12.24 -1.10
CA ALA A 160 -4.32 -12.27 -1.03
C ALA A 160 -3.82 -12.26 0.42
N ALA A 161 -4.44 -11.48 1.31
CA ALA A 161 -4.14 -11.45 2.75
C ALA A 161 -4.41 -12.79 3.41
N THR A 162 -5.56 -13.42 3.10
CA THR A 162 -5.94 -14.74 3.63
C THR A 162 -4.96 -15.82 3.17
N LEU A 163 -4.62 -15.84 1.87
CA LEU A 163 -3.65 -16.81 1.32
C LEU A 163 -2.25 -16.61 1.90
N LEU A 164 -1.81 -15.35 2.08
CA LEU A 164 -0.52 -15.05 2.69
C LEU A 164 -0.49 -15.51 4.15
N THR A 165 -1.57 -15.29 4.90
CA THR A 165 -1.72 -15.73 6.29
C THR A 165 -1.71 -17.25 6.40
N ALA A 166 -2.46 -17.94 5.54
CA ALA A 166 -2.47 -19.41 5.48
C ALA A 166 -1.08 -19.98 5.13
N ARG A 167 -0.40 -19.36 4.17
CA ARG A 167 0.96 -19.75 3.77
C ARG A 167 1.97 -19.54 4.90
N HIS A 168 1.89 -18.38 5.58
CA HIS A 168 2.77 -18.08 6.71
C HIS A 168 2.54 -19.02 7.89
N ALA A 169 1.29 -19.33 8.22
CA ALA A 169 0.94 -20.29 9.26
C ALA A 169 1.48 -21.69 8.93
N ALA A 170 1.33 -22.14 7.69
CA ALA A 170 1.89 -23.41 7.23
C ALA A 170 3.42 -23.43 7.35
N TYR A 171 4.10 -22.35 6.94
CA TYR A 171 5.55 -22.22 7.05
C TYR A 171 6.03 -22.26 8.50
N ARG A 172 5.39 -21.50 9.41
CA ARG A 172 5.74 -21.53 10.83
C ARG A 172 5.61 -22.92 11.44
N ARG A 173 4.52 -23.63 11.14
CA ARG A 173 4.33 -25.02 11.59
C ARG A 173 5.38 -25.95 10.99
N GLN A 174 5.74 -25.78 9.73
CA GLN A 174 6.80 -26.58 9.10
C GLN A 174 8.14 -26.39 9.83
N VAL A 175 8.53 -25.14 10.12
CA VAL A 175 9.77 -24.84 10.85
C VAL A 175 9.74 -25.45 12.25
N GLU A 176 8.62 -25.34 12.97
CA GLU A 176 8.44 -25.91 14.31
C GLU A 176 8.57 -27.43 14.31
N TRP A 177 7.91 -28.13 13.39
CA TRP A 177 7.98 -29.57 13.26
C TRP A 177 9.39 -30.06 12.87
N THR A 178 10.07 -29.35 12.00
CA THR A 178 11.47 -29.62 11.65
C THR A 178 12.37 -29.48 12.88
N ARG A 179 12.13 -28.43 13.70
CA ARG A 179 12.87 -28.21 14.95
C ARG A 179 12.64 -29.33 15.97
N LEU A 180 11.42 -29.85 16.05
CA LEU A 180 11.03 -30.94 16.92
C LEU A 180 11.38 -32.33 16.33
N ARG A 181 12.02 -32.38 15.14
CA ARG A 181 12.34 -33.62 14.40
C ARG A 181 11.12 -34.49 14.10
N LEU A 182 9.92 -33.86 14.01
CA LEU A 182 8.70 -34.59 13.68
C LEU A 182 8.54 -34.67 12.14
N PRO A 183 7.98 -35.81 11.63
CA PRO A 183 7.74 -35.96 10.20
C PRO A 183 6.66 -34.96 9.76
N TYR A 184 7.01 -34.09 8.80
CA TYR A 184 6.07 -33.14 8.24
C TYR A 184 5.36 -33.72 7.00
N PRO A 185 4.04 -33.91 7.01
CA PRO A 185 3.33 -34.47 5.88
C PRO A 185 3.42 -33.53 4.66
N ARG A 186 3.87 -34.06 3.52
CA ARG A 186 4.08 -33.26 2.28
C ARG A 186 2.86 -32.44 1.81
N ARG A 187 1.64 -32.89 2.15
CA ARG A 187 0.38 -32.25 1.75
C ARG A 187 -0.15 -31.20 2.75
N THR A 188 0.54 -30.95 3.85
CA THR A 188 0.04 -30.03 4.89
C THR A 188 -0.04 -28.59 4.35
N ALA A 189 0.99 -28.12 3.64
CA ALA A 189 1.00 -26.77 3.06
C ALA A 189 -0.15 -26.55 2.06
N THR A 190 -0.44 -27.54 1.21
CA THR A 190 -1.54 -27.47 0.24
C THR A 190 -2.91 -27.48 0.92
N ARG A 191 -3.08 -28.24 2.00
CA ARG A 191 -4.32 -28.24 2.79
C ARG A 191 -4.57 -26.90 3.48
N PHE A 192 -3.52 -26.26 4.03
CA PHE A 192 -3.64 -24.91 4.60
C PHE A 192 -4.03 -23.87 3.55
N LEU A 193 -3.42 -23.93 2.37
CA LEU A 193 -3.78 -23.04 1.26
C LEU A 193 -5.21 -23.27 0.77
N ALA A 194 -5.63 -24.52 0.63
CA ALA A 194 -6.98 -24.86 0.24
C ALA A 194 -8.02 -24.38 1.27
N ALA A 195 -7.76 -24.60 2.57
CA ALA A 195 -8.62 -24.07 3.63
C ALA A 195 -8.68 -22.54 3.62
N GLY A 196 -7.54 -21.86 3.45
CA GLY A 196 -7.48 -20.41 3.31
C GLY A 196 -8.26 -19.89 2.10
N LEU A 197 -8.18 -20.59 0.96
CA LEU A 197 -8.95 -20.26 -0.24
C LEU A 197 -10.46 -20.40 0.00
N VAL A 198 -10.88 -21.51 0.61
CA VAL A 198 -12.30 -21.75 0.94
C VAL A 198 -12.82 -20.66 1.87
N ILE A 199 -12.09 -20.31 2.93
CA ILE A 199 -12.47 -19.24 3.86
C ILE A 199 -12.58 -17.90 3.12
N ALA A 200 -11.62 -17.58 2.25
CA ALA A 200 -11.63 -16.32 1.50
C ALA A 200 -12.81 -16.24 0.51
N VAL A 201 -13.13 -17.34 -0.17
CA VAL A 201 -14.26 -17.42 -1.11
C VAL A 201 -15.59 -17.31 -0.35
N LEU A 202 -15.75 -18.08 0.73
CA LEU A 202 -16.98 -18.01 1.56
C LEU A 202 -17.15 -16.62 2.19
N GLY A 203 -16.08 -16.03 2.72
CA GLY A 203 -16.10 -14.67 3.25
C GLY A 203 -16.44 -13.64 2.17
N GLY A 204 -15.93 -13.79 0.96
CA GLY A 204 -16.26 -12.93 -0.19
C GLY A 204 -17.73 -13.05 -0.60
N ILE A 205 -18.27 -14.27 -0.68
CA ILE A 205 -19.70 -14.52 -0.97
C ILE A 205 -20.57 -13.90 0.13
N LEU A 206 -20.25 -14.15 1.40
CA LEU A 206 -20.98 -13.59 2.53
C LEU A 206 -20.96 -12.07 2.50
N ALA A 207 -19.78 -11.48 2.25
CA ALA A 207 -19.62 -10.04 2.10
C ALA A 207 -20.46 -9.47 0.93
N TRP A 208 -20.63 -10.22 -0.14
CA TRP A 208 -21.45 -9.81 -1.29
C TRP A 208 -22.95 -9.86 -0.99
N THR A 209 -23.41 -10.78 -0.13
CA THR A 209 -24.82 -10.95 0.21
C THR A 209 -25.34 -9.90 1.21
N ILE A 210 -24.46 -9.14 1.85
CA ILE A 210 -24.87 -8.06 2.76
C ILE A 210 -25.29 -6.85 1.92
N PRO A 211 -26.54 -6.37 2.03
CA PRO A 211 -27.02 -5.21 1.26
C PRO A 211 -26.19 -3.95 1.57
N LEU A 212 -25.94 -3.15 0.55
CA LEU A 212 -25.13 -1.92 0.65
C LEU A 212 -25.72 -0.94 1.68
N SER A 213 -27.05 -0.82 1.74
CA SER A 213 -27.76 0.02 2.71
C SER A 213 -27.46 -0.36 4.17
N ALA A 214 -27.38 -1.65 4.48
CA ALA A 214 -27.04 -2.10 5.85
C ALA A 214 -25.55 -1.90 6.17
N ARG A 215 -24.71 -1.70 5.16
CA ARG A 215 -23.28 -1.36 5.35
C ARG A 215 -23.07 0.12 5.67
N ASP A 216 -23.80 0.99 4.96
CA ASP A 216 -23.69 2.43 5.13
C ASP A 216 -24.09 2.80 6.55
N ASP A 217 -25.23 2.30 7.06
CA ASP A 217 -25.72 2.52 8.43
C ASP A 217 -24.73 1.98 9.49
N ALA A 218 -24.17 0.78 9.29
CA ALA A 218 -23.22 0.18 10.23
C ALA A 218 -21.86 0.88 10.25
N LEU A 219 -21.38 1.33 9.09
CA LEU A 219 -20.13 2.11 8.96
C LEU A 219 -20.31 3.51 9.55
N GLU A 220 -21.43 4.15 9.31
CA GLU A 220 -21.74 5.46 9.84
C GLU A 220 -21.85 5.44 11.35
N GLN A 221 -22.50 4.43 11.93
CA GLN A 221 -22.56 4.22 13.37
C GLN A 221 -21.18 3.91 13.98
N ALA A 222 -20.38 3.05 13.35
CA ALA A 222 -19.03 2.75 13.82
C ALA A 222 -18.11 3.98 13.71
N TRP A 223 -18.27 4.78 12.65
CA TRP A 223 -17.51 6.02 12.47
C TRP A 223 -17.93 7.09 13.50
N ALA A 224 -19.22 7.25 13.76
CA ALA A 224 -19.72 8.16 14.77
C ALA A 224 -19.14 7.82 16.15
N GLN A 225 -19.14 6.54 16.54
CA GLN A 225 -18.56 6.07 17.82
C GLN A 225 -17.05 6.31 17.93
N LEU A 226 -16.32 6.21 16.80
CA LEU A 226 -14.86 6.43 16.77
C LEU A 226 -14.49 7.91 16.69
N SER A 227 -15.34 8.75 16.10
CA SER A 227 -15.09 10.18 15.92
C SER A 227 -15.56 11.03 17.10
N GLU A 228 -16.50 10.53 17.92
CA GLU A 228 -17.01 11.24 19.09
C GLU A 228 -15.90 11.67 20.08
N PRO A 229 -14.93 10.82 20.48
CA PRO A 229 -13.83 11.26 21.34
C PRO A 229 -12.81 12.18 20.63
N LEU A 230 -12.81 12.24 19.29
CA LEU A 230 -11.93 13.12 18.54
C LEU A 230 -12.53 14.52 18.33
N SER A 231 -13.85 14.64 18.29
CA SER A 231 -14.53 15.94 18.26
C SER A 231 -14.33 16.72 19.56
N ASP A 232 -14.40 16.06 20.71
CA ASP A 232 -14.13 16.67 22.01
C ASP A 232 -12.71 17.23 22.14
N VAL A 233 -11.72 16.56 21.48
CA VAL A 233 -10.35 17.04 21.44
C VAL A 233 -10.21 18.25 20.52
N SER A 234 -10.92 18.28 19.39
CA SER A 234 -10.85 19.40 18.45
C SER A 234 -11.48 20.68 19.01
N ASP A 235 -12.55 20.55 19.77
CA ASP A 235 -13.24 21.68 20.40
C ASP A 235 -12.40 22.29 21.53
N HIS A 236 -11.63 21.45 22.24
CA HIS A 236 -10.70 21.92 23.29
C HIS A 236 -9.45 22.64 22.76
N TRP A 237 -9.14 22.53 21.47
CA TRP A 237 -8.02 23.25 20.81
C TRP A 237 -8.45 24.54 20.13
N ASN A 238 -9.76 24.81 20.04
CA ASN A 238 -10.31 26.02 19.41
C ASN A 238 -10.79 27.07 20.42
N ASP A 239 -10.83 26.74 21.72
CA ASP A 239 -11.05 27.61 22.86
C ASP A 239 -9.71 28.07 23.47
#